data_a3deb69ca73a7eba303a2df511a7a5a2
#
_entry.id   a3deb69ca73a7eba303a2df511a7a5a2
#
_cell.length_a   1.000
_cell.length_b   1.000
_cell.length_c   1.000
_cell.angle_alpha   90.00
_cell.angle_beta   90.00
_cell.angle_gamma   90.00
#
_symmetry.space_group_name_H-M   'P 1'
#
loop_
_entity.id
_entity.type
_entity.pdbx_description
1 polymer ?
#
loop_
_entity_poly.entity_id
_entity_poly.type
_entity_poly.pdbx_seq_one_letter_code
_entity_poly.pdbx_strand_id
1 'polypeptide(L)'
;MKHTLFAAALGLALTACSPVNHNHAPQTAAQSQSPSTMERNKANALAFYELAFNQHDLQRAVRQYVGKEYLQHNPMVADSGQAFIDTFAPFLKQNPQSRASVKRVIAEGDLVALHVHSQLSPEDKGEAVVDIFRFDNDGKIVEHWDVIQPVPKEKTASGRSMF
;
A
#
# COMPACT_ATOMS: atom_id res chain seq x y z
N MET A 1 -69.02 -16.25 52.81
CA MET A 1 -70.37 -16.04 52.27
C MET A 1 -70.30 -15.10 51.09
N LYS A 2 -70.90 -15.55 50.02
CA LYS A 2 -71.24 -14.86 48.77
C LYS A 2 -70.13 -14.67 47.68
N HIS A 3 -70.25 -15.53 46.72
CA HIS A 3 -69.73 -15.49 45.39
C HIS A 3 -70.20 -14.25 44.58
N THR A 4 -69.38 -13.76 43.69
CA THR A 4 -69.93 -13.30 42.38
C THR A 4 -68.84 -13.42 41.30
N LEU A 5 -69.13 -14.24 40.31
CA LEU A 5 -68.45 -14.33 39.02
C LEU A 5 -68.78 -13.05 38.22
N PHE A 6 -67.80 -12.54 37.48
CA PHE A 6 -68.08 -11.79 36.29
C PHE A 6 -67.08 -12.15 35.20
N ALA A 7 -67.62 -12.67 34.13
CA ALA A 7 -66.96 -12.93 32.86
C ALA A 7 -66.92 -11.61 32.05
N ALA A 8 -65.81 -11.31 31.43
CA ALA A 8 -65.82 -10.35 30.30
C ALA A 8 -64.62 -10.54 29.35
N ALA A 9 -64.97 -11.01 28.22
CA ALA A 9 -64.64 -10.56 26.89
C ALA A 9 -63.15 -10.40 26.51
N LEU A 10 -62.74 -11.31 25.68
CA LEU A 10 -61.56 -11.37 24.84
C LEU A 10 -61.60 -10.25 23.78
N GLY A 11 -60.73 -9.25 23.87
CA GLY A 11 -60.51 -8.25 22.85
C GLY A 11 -59.18 -8.51 22.11
N LEU A 12 -59.23 -9.08 20.92
CA LEU A 12 -58.08 -9.21 20.04
C LEU A 12 -57.73 -7.82 19.46
N ALA A 13 -56.66 -7.24 19.94
CA ALA A 13 -56.03 -6.07 19.30
C ALA A 13 -54.97 -6.58 18.32
N LEU A 14 -55.30 -6.54 17.01
CA LEU A 14 -54.35 -6.72 15.93
C LEU A 14 -53.46 -5.49 15.85
N THR A 15 -52.25 -5.56 16.40
CA THR A 15 -51.19 -4.57 16.16
C THR A 15 -50.57 -4.86 14.80
N ALA A 16 -50.88 -4.03 13.83
CA ALA A 16 -50.23 -4.00 12.53
C ALA A 16 -48.75 -3.60 12.71
N CYS A 17 -47.85 -4.55 12.56
CA CYS A 17 -46.44 -4.25 12.41
C CYS A 17 -46.20 -3.65 11.04
N SER A 18 -45.97 -2.31 10.98
CA SER A 18 -45.42 -1.67 9.78
C SER A 18 -43.97 -2.11 9.60
N PRO A 19 -43.55 -2.52 8.40
CA PRO A 19 -42.15 -2.80 8.15
C PRO A 19 -41.35 -1.50 8.21
N VAL A 20 -40.41 -1.44 9.13
CA VAL A 20 -39.40 -0.36 9.17
C VAL A 20 -38.50 -0.55 7.95
N ASN A 21 -38.69 0.29 6.96
CA ASN A 21 -37.85 0.31 5.76
C ASN A 21 -36.50 0.95 6.15
N HIS A 22 -35.53 0.11 6.47
CA HIS A 22 -34.14 0.54 6.65
C HIS A 22 -33.58 0.82 5.25
N ASN A 23 -33.71 2.07 4.79
CA ASN A 23 -32.91 2.60 3.71
C ASN A 23 -31.45 2.59 4.16
N HIS A 24 -30.78 1.46 4.00
CA HIS A 24 -29.34 1.41 3.96
C HIS A 24 -28.94 2.19 2.70
N ALA A 25 -28.36 3.37 2.91
CA ALA A 25 -27.59 4.02 1.85
C ALA A 25 -26.60 2.97 1.30
N PRO A 26 -26.46 2.85 -0.01
CA PRO A 26 -25.47 1.93 -0.56
C PRO A 26 -24.10 2.35 -0.01
N GLN A 27 -23.55 1.52 0.89
CA GLN A 27 -22.12 1.54 1.13
C GLN A 27 -21.51 1.33 -0.24
N THR A 28 -20.79 2.33 -0.74
CA THR A 28 -19.92 2.18 -1.91
C THR A 28 -19.04 1.00 -1.60
N ALA A 29 -19.38 -0.14 -2.18
CA ALA A 29 -18.56 -1.32 -2.14
C ALA A 29 -17.18 -0.88 -2.66
N ALA A 30 -16.16 -0.94 -1.82
CA ALA A 30 -14.80 -0.83 -2.27
C ALA A 30 -14.68 -1.79 -3.44
N GLN A 31 -14.42 -1.26 -4.64
CA GLN A 31 -14.26 -2.07 -5.84
C GLN A 31 -13.09 -3.01 -5.55
N SER A 32 -13.39 -4.27 -5.26
CA SER A 32 -12.37 -5.29 -5.10
C SER A 32 -11.70 -5.44 -6.46
N GLN A 33 -10.49 -4.91 -6.57
CA GLN A 33 -9.69 -5.07 -7.78
C GLN A 33 -9.45 -6.57 -8.02
N SER A 34 -9.52 -6.99 -9.29
CA SER A 34 -9.33 -8.38 -9.64
C SER A 34 -7.93 -8.87 -9.22
N PRO A 35 -7.74 -10.15 -8.86
CA PRO A 35 -6.42 -10.70 -8.56
C PRO A 35 -5.38 -10.40 -9.65
N SER A 36 -5.81 -10.38 -10.92
CA SER A 36 -4.94 -10.02 -12.06
C SER A 36 -4.42 -8.58 -12.00
N THR A 37 -5.22 -7.62 -11.49
CA THR A 37 -4.80 -6.22 -11.33
C THR A 37 -3.75 -6.09 -10.21
N MET A 38 -3.97 -6.72 -9.05
CA MET A 38 -2.99 -6.74 -7.97
C MET A 38 -1.69 -7.42 -8.38
N GLU A 39 -1.74 -8.55 -9.07
CA GLU A 39 -0.54 -9.23 -9.55
C GLU A 39 0.22 -8.40 -10.59
N ARG A 40 -0.49 -7.72 -11.50
CA ARG A 40 0.12 -6.75 -12.40
C ARG A 40 0.82 -5.62 -11.64
N ASN A 41 0.16 -5.02 -10.65
CA ASN A 41 0.73 -3.91 -9.88
C ASN A 41 1.96 -4.36 -9.08
N LYS A 42 1.95 -5.56 -8.49
CA LYS A 42 3.14 -6.17 -7.84
C LYS A 42 4.29 -6.35 -8.83
N ALA A 43 4.01 -6.90 -10.01
CA ALA A 43 5.02 -7.07 -11.06
C ALA A 43 5.62 -5.72 -11.51
N ASN A 44 4.78 -4.69 -11.68
CA ASN A 44 5.21 -3.36 -12.06
C ASN A 44 6.05 -2.68 -10.97
N ALA A 45 5.69 -2.82 -9.69
CA ALA A 45 6.50 -2.32 -8.58
C ALA A 45 7.89 -2.95 -8.55
N LEU A 46 7.97 -4.27 -8.70
CA LEU A 46 9.24 -5.00 -8.75
C LEU A 46 10.09 -4.59 -9.96
N ALA A 47 9.49 -4.46 -11.13
CA ALA A 47 10.19 -4.06 -12.34
C ALA A 47 10.67 -2.60 -12.29
N PHE A 48 9.87 -1.69 -11.70
CA PHE A 48 10.29 -0.32 -11.41
C PHE A 48 11.53 -0.31 -10.53
N TYR A 49 11.49 -1.06 -9.44
CA TYR A 49 12.59 -1.15 -8.47
C TYR A 49 13.87 -1.71 -9.09
N GLU A 50 13.74 -2.78 -9.87
CA GLU A 50 14.86 -3.40 -10.57
C GLU A 50 15.52 -2.41 -11.55
N LEU A 51 14.73 -1.72 -12.37
CA LEU A 51 15.26 -0.72 -13.31
C LEU A 51 15.90 0.47 -12.57
N ALA A 52 15.21 1.02 -11.58
CA ALA A 52 15.65 2.24 -10.91
C ALA A 52 16.91 2.02 -10.06
N PHE A 53 16.91 0.99 -9.20
CA PHE A 53 17.90 0.86 -8.12
C PHE A 53 18.92 -0.26 -8.33
N ASN A 54 18.71 -1.19 -9.28
CA ASN A 54 19.65 -2.25 -9.59
C ASN A 54 20.31 -2.08 -10.96
N GLN A 55 19.56 -1.62 -11.97
CA GLN A 55 20.10 -1.29 -13.29
C GLN A 55 20.50 0.18 -13.40
N HIS A 56 20.13 1.02 -12.44
CA HIS A 56 20.36 2.46 -12.41
C HIS A 56 19.81 3.19 -13.66
N ASP A 57 18.76 2.65 -14.29
CA ASP A 57 18.08 3.24 -15.44
C ASP A 57 16.80 3.96 -15.00
N LEU A 58 16.99 5.10 -14.32
CA LEU A 58 15.90 5.92 -13.79
C LEU A 58 14.95 6.42 -14.89
N GLN A 59 15.52 6.80 -16.05
CA GLN A 59 14.74 7.31 -17.18
C GLN A 59 13.77 6.24 -17.70
N ARG A 60 14.22 5.02 -17.82
CA ARG A 60 13.40 3.89 -18.26
C ARG A 60 12.40 3.50 -17.21
N ALA A 61 12.80 3.46 -15.94
CA ALA A 61 11.92 3.15 -14.80
C ALA A 61 10.73 4.11 -14.77
N VAL A 62 11.00 5.42 -14.78
CA VAL A 62 9.96 6.47 -14.78
C VAL A 62 9.07 6.38 -16.02
N ARG A 63 9.65 6.33 -17.21
CA ARG A 63 8.88 6.27 -18.46
C ARG A 63 7.95 5.06 -18.53
N GLN A 64 8.37 3.91 -18.01
CA GLN A 64 7.60 2.66 -18.11
C GLN A 64 6.58 2.50 -16.98
N TYR A 65 6.86 2.98 -15.77
CA TYR A 65 6.09 2.61 -14.60
C TYR A 65 5.47 3.78 -13.84
N VAL A 66 5.94 5.01 -14.01
CA VAL A 66 5.38 6.17 -13.33
C VAL A 66 4.30 6.83 -14.18
N GLY A 67 3.20 7.24 -13.55
CA GLY A 67 2.09 7.93 -14.17
C GLY A 67 2.40 9.38 -14.49
N LYS A 68 1.44 10.06 -15.12
CA LYS A 68 1.54 11.49 -15.45
C LYS A 68 1.62 12.35 -14.19
N GLU A 69 0.82 11.99 -13.18
CA GLU A 69 0.91 12.55 -11.83
C GLU A 69 1.69 11.56 -10.97
N TYR A 70 2.59 12.06 -10.17
CA TYR A 70 3.34 11.27 -9.21
C TYR A 70 3.53 12.10 -7.94
N LEU A 71 2.68 11.82 -6.96
CA LEU A 71 2.70 12.46 -5.65
C LEU A 71 3.74 11.79 -4.76
N GLN A 72 4.50 12.60 -4.04
CA GLN A 72 5.62 12.12 -3.27
C GLN A 72 5.49 12.51 -1.80
N HIS A 73 5.60 11.53 -0.91
CA HIS A 73 5.58 11.75 0.55
C HIS A 73 6.94 11.54 1.22
N ASN A 74 7.98 11.18 0.46
CA ASN A 74 9.34 11.22 0.96
C ASN A 74 9.77 12.69 1.13
N PRO A 75 10.28 13.10 2.32
CA PRO A 75 10.59 14.51 2.60
C PRO A 75 11.72 15.08 1.74
N MET A 76 12.49 14.25 1.05
CA MET A 76 13.64 14.65 0.23
C MET A 76 13.34 14.67 -1.26
N VAL A 77 12.16 14.26 -1.70
CA VAL A 77 11.81 14.12 -3.11
C VAL A 77 10.56 14.94 -3.42
N ALA A 78 10.62 15.84 -4.40
CA ALA A 78 9.45 16.59 -4.83
C ALA A 78 8.55 15.74 -5.75
N ASP A 79 7.31 16.21 -5.94
CA ASP A 79 6.36 15.60 -6.86
C ASP A 79 6.91 15.55 -8.29
N SER A 80 6.57 14.54 -9.03
CA SER A 80 6.85 14.23 -10.43
C SER A 80 7.94 13.18 -10.65
N GLY A 81 7.79 12.42 -11.75
CA GLY A 81 8.81 11.46 -12.17
C GLY A 81 10.15 12.14 -12.52
N GLN A 82 10.14 13.39 -12.99
CA GLN A 82 11.38 14.13 -13.25
C GLN A 82 12.11 14.48 -11.95
N ALA A 83 11.39 14.93 -10.91
CA ALA A 83 11.99 15.21 -9.60
C ALA A 83 12.60 13.95 -8.95
N PHE A 84 11.97 12.79 -9.14
CA PHE A 84 12.55 11.50 -8.75
C PHE A 84 13.89 11.25 -9.47
N ILE A 85 13.96 11.46 -10.79
CA ILE A 85 15.20 11.30 -11.56
C ILE A 85 16.27 12.27 -11.06
N ASP A 86 15.93 13.55 -10.90
CA ASP A 86 16.87 14.60 -10.49
C ASP A 86 17.45 14.33 -9.09
N THR A 87 16.66 13.74 -8.19
CA THR A 87 17.09 13.36 -6.85
C THR A 87 18.01 12.14 -6.88
N PHE A 88 17.62 11.07 -7.58
CA PHE A 88 18.34 9.80 -7.49
C PHE A 88 19.51 9.66 -8.49
N ALA A 89 19.54 10.41 -9.60
CA ALA A 89 20.64 10.30 -10.56
C ALA A 89 22.01 10.63 -9.96
N PRO A 90 22.19 11.76 -9.22
CA PRO A 90 23.46 12.04 -8.57
C PRO A 90 23.81 11.02 -7.47
N PHE A 91 22.80 10.55 -6.72
CA PHE A 91 22.98 9.51 -5.69
C PHE A 91 23.52 8.21 -6.28
N LEU A 92 22.90 7.69 -7.32
CA LEU A 92 23.32 6.43 -7.97
C LEU A 92 24.70 6.57 -8.65
N LYS A 93 24.98 7.74 -9.23
CA LYS A 93 26.30 8.03 -9.79
C LYS A 93 27.42 8.00 -8.74
N GLN A 94 27.14 8.46 -7.52
CA GLN A 94 28.09 8.42 -6.40
C GLN A 94 28.18 7.02 -5.78
N ASN A 95 27.14 6.18 -5.92
CA ASN A 95 27.05 4.86 -5.33
C ASN A 95 26.83 3.79 -6.41
N PRO A 96 27.78 3.55 -7.32
CA PRO A 96 27.59 2.68 -8.47
C PRO A 96 27.43 1.18 -8.10
N GLN A 97 27.75 0.82 -6.88
CA GLN A 97 27.57 -0.54 -6.35
C GLN A 97 26.30 -0.70 -5.51
N SER A 98 25.49 0.37 -5.39
CA SER A 98 24.26 0.29 -4.62
C SER A 98 23.29 -0.73 -5.21
N ARG A 99 22.55 -1.40 -4.33
CA ARG A 99 21.56 -2.42 -4.68
C ARG A 99 20.37 -2.37 -3.74
N ALA A 100 19.22 -2.74 -4.27
CA ALA A 100 17.98 -2.88 -3.53
C ALA A 100 17.45 -4.30 -3.67
N SER A 101 17.39 -5.03 -2.56
CA SER A 101 16.87 -6.40 -2.52
C SER A 101 15.48 -6.43 -1.92
N VAL A 102 14.45 -6.66 -2.72
CA VAL A 102 13.08 -6.81 -2.22
C VAL A 102 12.94 -8.12 -1.48
N LYS A 103 12.53 -8.05 -0.22
CA LYS A 103 12.38 -9.21 0.69
C LYS A 103 10.94 -9.68 0.78
N ARG A 104 9.96 -8.75 0.69
CA ARG A 104 8.52 -9.05 0.75
C ARG A 104 7.76 -8.09 -0.15
N VAL A 105 6.68 -8.60 -0.73
CA VAL A 105 5.72 -7.82 -1.52
C VAL A 105 4.34 -8.10 -0.96
N ILE A 106 3.61 -7.06 -0.63
CA ILE A 106 2.23 -7.12 -0.13
C ILE A 106 1.39 -6.20 -1.01
N ALA A 107 0.21 -6.64 -1.43
CA ALA A 107 -0.71 -5.81 -2.21
C ALA A 107 -2.12 -5.88 -1.63
N GLU A 108 -2.79 -4.73 -1.60
CA GLU A 108 -4.19 -4.58 -1.21
C GLU A 108 -4.83 -3.46 -2.04
N GLY A 109 -5.89 -3.80 -2.78
CA GLY A 109 -6.54 -2.85 -3.67
C GLY A 109 -5.58 -2.32 -4.75
N ASP A 110 -5.39 -1.01 -4.77
CA ASP A 110 -4.48 -0.30 -5.66
C ASP A 110 -3.09 -0.05 -5.05
N LEU A 111 -2.84 -0.53 -3.83
CA LEU A 111 -1.58 -0.35 -3.12
C LEU A 111 -0.68 -1.57 -3.22
N VAL A 112 0.62 -1.32 -3.36
CA VAL A 112 1.68 -2.32 -3.23
C VAL A 112 2.71 -1.83 -2.24
N ALA A 113 3.01 -2.64 -1.21
CA ALA A 113 4.10 -2.39 -0.28
C ALA A 113 5.27 -3.33 -0.56
N LEU A 114 6.48 -2.77 -0.63
CA LEU A 114 7.73 -3.49 -0.74
C LEU A 114 8.52 -3.36 0.56
N HIS A 115 8.94 -4.48 1.15
CA HIS A 115 9.94 -4.48 2.20
C HIS A 115 11.30 -4.76 1.58
N VAL A 116 12.22 -3.83 1.68
CA VAL A 116 13.46 -3.78 0.90
C VAL A 116 14.68 -3.69 1.81
N HIS A 117 15.76 -4.34 1.42
CA HIS A 117 17.11 -4.10 1.92
C HIS A 117 17.85 -3.25 0.89
N SER A 118 18.11 -1.99 1.22
CA SER A 118 18.90 -1.07 0.40
C SER A 118 20.33 -1.01 0.94
N GLN A 119 21.33 -1.12 0.06
CA GLN A 119 22.75 -1.12 0.41
C GLN A 119 23.52 -0.26 -0.59
N LEU A 120 24.50 0.51 -0.11
CA LEU A 120 25.38 1.34 -0.95
C LEU A 120 26.52 0.53 -1.58
N SER A 121 26.93 -0.58 -0.93
CA SER A 121 27.92 -1.53 -1.40
C SER A 121 27.64 -2.92 -0.79
N PRO A 122 28.31 -3.99 -1.25
CA PRO A 122 28.18 -5.33 -0.66
C PRO A 122 28.53 -5.39 0.83
N GLU A 123 29.42 -4.52 1.31
CA GLU A 123 29.89 -4.48 2.71
C GLU A 123 28.98 -3.60 3.59
N ASP A 124 28.14 -2.76 2.97
CA ASP A 124 27.24 -1.90 3.71
C ASP A 124 26.14 -2.70 4.42
N LYS A 125 25.88 -2.36 5.67
CA LYS A 125 24.73 -2.91 6.40
C LYS A 125 23.42 -2.44 5.80
N GLY A 126 23.40 -1.23 5.27
CA GLY A 126 22.29 -0.65 4.57
C GLY A 126 21.12 -0.24 5.44
N GLU A 127 19.98 -0.19 4.82
CA GLU A 127 18.74 0.28 5.39
C GLU A 127 17.60 -0.70 5.10
N ALA A 128 16.72 -0.88 6.07
CA ALA A 128 15.41 -1.48 5.87
C ALA A 128 14.45 -0.38 5.42
N VAL A 129 13.86 -0.56 4.26
CA VAL A 129 12.92 0.38 3.65
C VAL A 129 11.58 -0.30 3.50
N VAL A 130 10.52 0.41 3.80
CA VAL A 130 9.16 0.03 3.42
C VAL A 130 8.65 1.10 2.48
N ASP A 131 8.55 0.76 1.19
CA ASP A 131 7.92 1.61 0.18
C ASP A 131 6.48 1.20 -0.02
N ILE A 132 5.59 2.17 -0.16
CA ILE A 132 4.20 1.96 -0.51
C ILE A 132 3.92 2.75 -1.78
N PHE A 133 3.43 2.06 -2.80
CA PHE A 133 3.05 2.64 -4.09
C PHE A 133 1.55 2.53 -4.28
N ARG A 134 0.92 3.62 -4.73
CA ARG A 134 -0.43 3.60 -5.29
C ARG A 134 -0.34 3.50 -6.80
N PHE A 135 -1.22 2.69 -7.37
CA PHE A 135 -1.32 2.46 -8.81
C PHE A 135 -2.63 2.99 -9.38
N ASP A 136 -2.59 3.53 -10.58
CA ASP A 136 -3.78 3.81 -11.36
C ASP A 136 -4.34 2.56 -12.08
N ASN A 137 -5.43 2.75 -12.82
CA ASN A 137 -6.08 1.67 -13.56
C ASN A 137 -5.21 1.08 -14.68
N ASP A 138 -4.23 1.84 -15.18
CA ASP A 138 -3.29 1.42 -16.22
C ASP A 138 -2.07 0.70 -15.63
N GLY A 139 -1.97 0.63 -14.30
CA GLY A 139 -0.85 0.02 -13.60
C GLY A 139 0.37 0.91 -13.52
N LYS A 140 0.19 2.23 -13.54
CA LYS A 140 1.24 3.20 -13.31
C LYS A 140 1.27 3.64 -11.85
N ILE A 141 2.46 3.86 -11.33
CA ILE A 141 2.68 4.43 -10.00
C ILE A 141 2.30 5.91 -10.04
N VAL A 142 1.37 6.31 -9.19
CA VAL A 142 0.87 7.69 -9.11
C VAL A 142 1.10 8.35 -7.75
N GLU A 143 1.50 7.58 -6.74
CA GLU A 143 1.77 8.09 -5.40
C GLU A 143 2.71 7.16 -4.65
N HIS A 144 3.55 7.71 -3.77
CA HIS A 144 4.58 6.99 -3.05
C HIS A 144 4.77 7.50 -1.63
N TRP A 145 4.89 6.59 -0.69
CA TRP A 145 5.34 6.78 0.68
C TRP A 145 6.50 5.85 0.99
N ASP A 146 7.36 6.24 1.90
CA ASP A 146 8.38 5.35 2.44
C ASP A 146 8.62 5.54 3.94
N VAL A 147 9.20 4.52 4.53
CA VAL A 147 9.77 4.57 5.88
C VAL A 147 11.13 3.88 5.82
N ILE A 148 12.16 4.59 6.27
CA ILE A 148 13.55 4.14 6.18
C ILE A 148 14.11 3.98 7.59
N GLN A 149 14.73 2.83 7.86
CA GLN A 149 15.39 2.54 9.13
C GLN A 149 16.78 1.95 8.89
N PRO A 150 17.85 2.58 9.41
CA PRO A 150 19.20 2.03 9.31
C PRO A 150 19.30 0.63 9.94
N VAL A 151 19.99 -0.29 9.27
CA VAL A 151 20.36 -1.58 9.85
C VAL A 151 21.46 -1.36 10.89
N PRO A 152 21.29 -1.81 12.14
CA PRO A 152 22.28 -1.57 13.18
C PRO A 152 23.61 -2.25 12.87
N LYS A 153 24.71 -1.59 13.20
CA LYS A 153 26.07 -2.16 13.09
C LYS A 153 26.24 -3.37 14.00
N GLU A 154 25.67 -3.27 15.19
CA GLU A 154 25.67 -4.35 16.19
C GLU A 154 24.53 -5.32 15.97
N LYS A 155 24.49 -6.39 16.78
CA LYS A 155 23.35 -7.33 16.76
C LYS A 155 22.06 -6.62 17.19
N THR A 156 20.97 -6.95 16.52
CA THR A 156 19.63 -6.54 16.97
C THR A 156 19.36 -7.11 18.38
N ALA A 157 18.52 -6.45 19.16
CA ALA A 157 18.16 -6.86 20.51
C ALA A 157 17.62 -8.30 20.56
N SER A 158 16.91 -8.75 19.55
CA SER A 158 16.37 -10.10 19.43
C SER A 158 17.35 -11.10 18.80
N GLY A 159 18.48 -10.64 18.27
CA GLY A 159 19.42 -11.44 17.47
C GLY A 159 18.91 -11.81 16.07
N ARG A 160 17.70 -11.36 15.67
CA ARG A 160 17.12 -11.64 14.35
C ARG A 160 17.50 -10.56 13.34
N SER A 161 17.53 -10.95 12.05
CA SER A 161 17.59 -9.99 10.95
C SER A 161 16.36 -9.07 10.95
N MET A 162 16.51 -7.88 10.36
CA MET A 162 15.38 -6.98 10.07
C MET A 162 14.59 -7.42 8.82
N PHE A 163 15.05 -8.48 8.15
CA PHE A 163 14.51 -8.96 6.87
C PHE A 163 14.00 -10.39 6.93
#